data_f9cb2da4d9e87202ad2e65e6e5106f72
#
_entry.id   f9cb2da4d9e87202ad2e65e6e5106f72
#
_cell.length_a   1.000
_cell.length_b   1.000
_cell.length_c   1.000
_cell.angle_alpha   90.00
_cell.angle_beta   90.00
_cell.angle_gamma   90.00
#
_symmetry.space_group_name_H-M   'P 1'
#
loop_
_entity.id
_entity.type
_entity.pdbx_description
1 polymer ?
#
loop_
_entity_poly.entity_id
_entity_poly.type
_entity_poly.pdbx_seq_one_letter_code
_entity_poly.pdbx_strand_id
1 'polypeptide(L)'
;MTVLAHRCLLRLAALGLAGVLCGCASTSAPTPGQSGKAELATASDQTAAQKRAEIRMQLAIGYYQQGQYAVALDEIKKALAADPELADAYGMRALTYMAMDERELAEDNFVRALKLAPHNPEVNNNYGSFLCRHGRVPESLKYFDAALAVRTYRSPADAYNNAGSCALKLKDYDTAEKYLLPALKIAPDVPATSANLARIYYERRDYVRAGFFITRLSKLAKMDSLSADVLWLAIRVQHKLGDTGAESAWVTQLRRHHSGSPEYAAYQRGAFDE
;
A
#
# COMPACT_ATOMS: atom_id res chain seq x y z
N MET A 1 -10.46 -11.49 76.97
CA MET A 1 -9.70 -10.74 78.02
C MET A 1 -9.68 -9.32 77.52
N THR A 2 -10.52 -8.59 78.11
CA THR A 2 -10.39 -7.43 79.03
C THR A 2 -10.08 -6.15 78.24
N VAL A 3 -11.00 -5.26 78.13
CA VAL A 3 -11.58 -4.33 79.10
C VAL A 3 -11.04 -2.92 78.88
N LEU A 4 -11.86 -2.06 78.67
CA LEU A 4 -12.47 -0.86 79.30
C LEU A 4 -11.88 0.43 78.72
N ALA A 5 -12.65 1.32 78.17
CA ALA A 5 -13.73 2.15 78.74
C ALA A 5 -13.25 3.45 79.39
N HIS A 6 -14.04 4.43 79.11
CA HIS A 6 -14.40 5.61 79.94
C HIS A 6 -13.72 6.93 79.57
N ARG A 7 -14.54 7.83 79.17
CA ARG A 7 -15.41 8.89 79.80
C ARG A 7 -14.80 10.25 79.61
N CYS A 8 -15.52 11.10 79.05
CA CYS A 8 -16.49 12.06 79.54
C CYS A 8 -15.98 13.49 79.72
N LEU A 9 -16.68 14.37 79.21
CA LEU A 9 -17.37 15.59 79.74
C LEU A 9 -16.80 16.96 79.31
N LEU A 10 -17.66 17.61 78.56
CA LEU A 10 -18.27 18.96 78.73
C LEU A 10 -17.44 20.11 79.30
N ARG A 11 -17.50 21.26 78.56
CA ARG A 11 -17.93 22.63 78.98
C ARG A 11 -17.73 23.57 77.78
N LEU A 12 -18.72 24.03 77.15
CA LEU A 12 -19.55 25.25 77.29
C LEU A 12 -18.78 26.59 77.26
N ALA A 13 -19.22 27.37 76.24
CA ALA A 13 -19.46 28.80 76.16
C ALA A 13 -18.29 29.74 75.82
N ALA A 14 -18.35 30.48 74.74
CA ALA A 14 -18.82 31.86 74.74
C ALA A 14 -18.65 32.51 73.34
N LEU A 15 -19.60 33.26 72.97
CA LEU A 15 -19.81 34.19 71.86
C LEU A 15 -18.55 34.95 71.38
N GLY A 16 -18.42 35.08 70.05
CA GLY A 16 -17.58 36.08 69.40
C GLY A 16 -18.06 36.28 67.94
N LEU A 17 -18.90 37.28 67.74
CA LEU A 17 -19.38 37.70 66.43
C LEU A 17 -18.24 38.43 65.68
N ALA A 18 -17.75 37.86 64.58
CA ALA A 18 -16.93 38.57 63.63
C ALA A 18 -17.30 38.14 62.22
N GLY A 19 -17.88 39.03 61.45
CA GLY A 19 -18.28 38.81 60.09
C GLY A 19 -17.06 38.60 59.17
N VAL A 20 -17.08 37.52 58.45
CA VAL A 20 -16.13 37.27 57.34
C VAL A 20 -16.93 37.13 56.06
N LEU A 21 -16.67 38.08 55.16
CA LEU A 21 -17.10 38.04 53.75
C LEU A 21 -16.64 36.76 53.13
N CYS A 22 -17.58 35.82 52.85
CA CYS A 22 -17.34 34.65 52.04
C CYS A 22 -17.29 35.05 50.57
N GLY A 23 -16.11 35.27 50.02
CA GLY A 23 -15.88 35.24 48.58
C GLY A 23 -16.09 33.83 48.05
N CYS A 24 -17.10 33.64 47.21
CA CYS A 24 -17.31 32.39 46.48
C CYS A 24 -16.22 32.18 45.47
N ALA A 25 -15.15 31.48 45.84
CA ALA A 25 -14.23 30.85 44.90
C ALA A 25 -14.90 29.60 44.38
N SER A 26 -15.50 29.69 43.21
CA SER A 26 -16.02 28.53 42.46
C SER A 26 -14.84 27.67 42.01
N THR A 27 -14.37 26.74 42.81
CA THR A 27 -13.52 25.65 42.34
C THR A 27 -14.40 24.72 41.52
N SER A 28 -14.42 24.96 40.20
CA SER A 28 -14.94 23.99 39.25
C SER A 28 -14.05 22.74 39.31
N ALA A 29 -14.51 21.71 39.99
CA ALA A 29 -13.93 20.40 39.85
C ALA A 29 -13.98 19.98 38.38
N PRO A 30 -12.93 19.40 37.80
CA PRO A 30 -13.02 18.87 36.45
C PRO A 30 -14.00 17.72 36.45
N THR A 31 -15.08 17.87 35.69
CA THR A 31 -16.04 16.80 35.41
C THR A 31 -15.32 15.69 34.65
N PRO A 32 -15.24 14.44 35.15
CA PRO A 32 -14.71 13.35 34.37
C PRO A 32 -15.76 12.90 33.36
N GLY A 33 -15.47 13.02 32.07
CA GLY A 33 -16.23 12.35 31.03
C GLY A 33 -16.91 13.21 29.98
N GLN A 34 -16.11 13.90 29.19
CA GLN A 34 -16.42 14.04 27.77
C GLN A 34 -15.24 13.48 27.00
N SER A 35 -15.30 12.18 26.66
CA SER A 35 -14.57 11.66 25.54
C SER A 35 -15.16 12.32 24.30
N GLY A 36 -14.74 13.54 24.04
CA GLY A 36 -15.02 14.20 22.77
C GLY A 36 -14.51 13.29 21.69
N LYS A 37 -15.42 12.74 20.87
CA LYS A 37 -15.04 12.14 19.60
C LYS A 37 -14.18 13.20 18.92
N ALA A 38 -12.91 12.89 18.67
CA ALA A 38 -12.04 13.78 17.95
C ALA A 38 -12.76 14.15 16.64
N GLU A 39 -13.06 15.43 16.48
CA GLU A 39 -13.70 15.93 15.27
C GLU A 39 -12.74 15.68 14.12
N LEU A 40 -13.25 15.13 13.01
CA LEU A 40 -12.41 14.85 11.86
C LEU A 40 -11.94 16.19 11.26
N ALA A 41 -10.62 16.35 11.12
CA ALA A 41 -10.06 17.54 10.50
C ALA A 41 -10.60 17.72 9.07
N THR A 42 -11.01 18.94 8.76
CA THR A 42 -11.55 19.32 7.45
C THR A 42 -10.59 20.29 6.73
N ALA A 43 -10.87 20.56 5.46
CA ALA A 43 -10.07 21.52 4.70
C ALA A 43 -10.06 22.94 5.30
N SER A 44 -11.08 23.29 6.12
CA SER A 44 -11.14 24.56 6.83
C SER A 44 -10.14 24.67 8.00
N ASP A 45 -9.73 23.53 8.54
CA ASP A 45 -8.82 23.46 9.69
C ASP A 45 -7.35 23.53 9.30
N GLN A 46 -7.08 23.48 7.98
CA GLN A 46 -5.71 23.56 7.47
C GLN A 46 -5.11 24.95 7.62
N THR A 47 -3.88 25.00 8.12
CA THR A 47 -3.09 26.22 8.14
C THR A 47 -2.69 26.68 6.74
N ALA A 48 -2.32 27.95 6.60
CA ALA A 48 -1.79 28.47 5.33
C ALA A 48 -0.51 27.74 4.89
N ALA A 49 0.29 27.23 5.82
CA ALA A 49 1.49 26.44 5.53
C ALA A 49 1.12 25.07 4.94
N GLN A 50 0.16 24.37 5.55
CA GLN A 50 -0.33 23.09 5.05
C GLN A 50 -0.95 23.21 3.65
N LYS A 51 -1.78 24.24 3.40
CA LYS A 51 -2.33 24.51 2.07
C LYS A 51 -1.25 24.74 1.02
N ARG A 52 -0.18 25.51 1.38
CA ARG A 52 0.97 25.66 0.47
C ARG A 52 1.70 24.36 0.22
N ALA A 53 1.91 23.54 1.25
CA ALA A 53 2.56 22.24 1.10
C ALA A 53 1.74 21.31 0.17
N GLU A 54 0.44 21.29 0.32
CA GLU A 54 -0.47 20.50 -0.53
C GLU A 54 -0.39 20.91 -2.01
N ILE A 55 -0.43 22.23 -2.30
CA ILE A 55 -0.27 22.76 -3.66
C ILE A 55 1.07 22.32 -4.25
N ARG A 56 2.16 22.39 -3.48
CA ARG A 56 3.49 21.94 -3.93
C ARG A 56 3.52 20.44 -4.19
N MET A 57 2.82 19.66 -3.38
CA MET A 57 2.68 18.22 -3.59
C MET A 57 1.93 17.89 -4.88
N GLN A 58 0.84 18.60 -5.20
CA GLN A 58 0.12 18.40 -6.47
C GLN A 58 1.03 18.68 -7.67
N LEU A 59 1.83 19.74 -7.61
CA LEU A 59 2.82 20.05 -8.66
C LEU A 59 3.87 18.93 -8.75
N ALA A 60 4.39 18.45 -7.63
CA ALA A 60 5.38 17.37 -7.60
C ALA A 60 4.85 16.09 -8.23
N ILE A 61 3.60 15.71 -7.93
CA ILE A 61 2.94 14.55 -8.52
C ILE A 61 2.84 14.72 -10.06
N GLY A 62 2.44 15.91 -10.53
CA GLY A 62 2.33 16.20 -11.96
C GLY A 62 3.68 16.09 -12.68
N TYR A 63 4.76 16.63 -12.11
CA TYR A 63 6.10 16.51 -12.67
C TYR A 63 6.65 15.08 -12.63
N TYR A 64 6.37 14.35 -11.56
CA TYR A 64 6.72 12.93 -11.46
C TYR A 64 6.07 12.10 -12.58
N GLN A 65 4.78 12.30 -12.82
CA GLN A 65 4.04 11.61 -13.88
C GLN A 65 4.59 11.91 -15.29
N GLN A 66 5.20 13.08 -15.46
CA GLN A 66 5.87 13.48 -16.70
C GLN A 66 7.33 13.00 -16.79
N GLY A 67 7.82 12.26 -15.79
CA GLY A 67 9.22 11.82 -15.74
C GLY A 67 10.21 12.93 -15.37
N GLN A 68 9.74 14.11 -14.97
CA GLN A 68 10.58 15.27 -14.60
C GLN A 68 10.98 15.18 -13.12
N TYR A 69 11.73 14.13 -12.77
CA TYR A 69 12.03 13.77 -11.38
C TYR A 69 12.78 14.85 -10.61
N ALA A 70 13.74 15.55 -11.24
CA ALA A 70 14.49 16.63 -10.58
C ALA A 70 13.56 17.80 -10.19
N VAL A 71 12.61 18.17 -11.07
CA VAL A 71 11.62 19.20 -10.78
C VAL A 71 10.65 18.75 -9.69
N ALA A 72 10.22 17.48 -9.73
CA ALA A 72 9.39 16.90 -8.68
C ALA A 72 10.07 16.97 -7.32
N LEU A 73 11.38 16.64 -7.23
CA LEU A 73 12.16 16.75 -5.99
C LEU A 73 12.23 18.18 -5.47
N ASP A 74 12.36 19.18 -6.35
CA ASP A 74 12.39 20.59 -5.94
C ASP A 74 11.04 21.04 -5.36
N GLU A 75 9.92 20.64 -5.98
CA GLU A 75 8.58 20.92 -5.45
C GLU A 75 8.32 20.19 -4.11
N ILE A 76 8.78 18.94 -3.96
CA ILE A 76 8.71 18.21 -2.69
C ILE A 76 9.53 18.92 -1.60
N LYS A 77 10.72 19.41 -1.93
CA LYS A 77 11.54 20.18 -1.00
C LYS A 77 10.82 21.44 -0.51
N LYS A 78 10.12 22.15 -1.40
CA LYS A 78 9.29 23.32 -1.06
C LYS A 78 8.10 22.93 -0.20
N ALA A 79 7.46 21.77 -0.46
CA ALA A 79 6.39 21.26 0.37
C ALA A 79 6.87 20.98 1.79
N LEU A 80 8.00 20.26 1.94
CA LEU A 80 8.61 19.94 3.23
C LEU A 80 9.16 21.16 3.98
N ALA A 81 9.54 22.24 3.26
CA ALA A 81 9.90 23.51 3.88
C ALA A 81 8.68 24.21 4.49
N ALA A 82 7.48 24.02 3.92
CA ALA A 82 6.23 24.56 4.44
C ALA A 82 5.62 23.66 5.54
N ASP A 83 5.71 22.34 5.39
CA ASP A 83 5.25 21.35 6.38
C ASP A 83 6.28 20.21 6.51
N PRO A 84 7.19 20.27 7.49
CA PRO A 84 8.23 19.26 7.69
C PRO A 84 7.73 17.89 8.16
N GLU A 85 6.48 17.77 8.60
CA GLU A 85 5.88 16.54 9.08
C GLU A 85 4.88 15.92 8.08
N LEU A 86 4.82 16.45 6.86
CA LEU A 86 3.97 15.93 5.81
C LEU A 86 4.46 14.54 5.33
N ALA A 87 3.88 13.47 5.89
CA ALA A 87 4.28 12.09 5.59
C ALA A 87 4.21 11.77 4.09
N ASP A 88 3.16 12.25 3.40
CA ASP A 88 2.95 12.02 1.97
C ASP A 88 4.08 12.63 1.12
N ALA A 89 4.69 13.74 1.56
CA ALA A 89 5.81 14.33 0.87
C ALA A 89 7.07 13.46 0.95
N TYR A 90 7.32 12.82 2.08
CA TYR A 90 8.39 11.83 2.20
C TYR A 90 8.10 10.59 1.35
N GLY A 91 6.85 10.09 1.35
CA GLY A 91 6.42 8.99 0.48
C GLY A 91 6.63 9.30 -1.01
N MET A 92 6.24 10.49 -1.46
CA MET A 92 6.44 10.93 -2.84
C MET A 92 7.91 11.11 -3.18
N ARG A 93 8.73 11.62 -2.24
CA ARG A 93 10.19 11.72 -2.42
C ARG A 93 10.85 10.35 -2.56
N ALA A 94 10.39 9.37 -1.77
CA ALA A 94 10.84 8.00 -1.88
C ALA A 94 10.53 7.40 -3.26
N LEU A 95 9.30 7.58 -3.76
CA LEU A 95 8.93 7.14 -5.11
C LEU A 95 9.78 7.81 -6.19
N THR A 96 10.07 9.10 -6.02
CA THR A 96 10.89 9.84 -6.97
C THR A 96 12.33 9.33 -6.99
N TYR A 97 12.93 9.09 -5.83
CA TYR A 97 14.25 8.47 -5.73
C TYR A 97 14.26 7.04 -6.29
N MET A 98 13.20 6.26 -6.03
CA MET A 98 13.06 4.92 -6.60
C MET A 98 13.01 4.95 -8.14
N ALA A 99 12.38 5.96 -8.74
CA ALA A 99 12.33 6.14 -10.19
C ALA A 99 13.69 6.59 -10.78
N MET A 100 14.54 7.19 -9.94
CA MET A 100 15.92 7.60 -10.30
C MET A 100 16.96 6.52 -9.96
N ASP A 101 16.54 5.36 -9.47
CA ASP A 101 17.39 4.25 -9.00
C ASP A 101 18.29 4.59 -7.78
N GLU A 102 17.91 5.64 -7.03
CA GLU A 102 18.57 6.08 -5.80
C GLU A 102 18.02 5.31 -4.60
N ARG A 103 18.50 4.07 -4.44
CA ARG A 103 17.91 3.07 -3.54
C ARG A 103 17.94 3.49 -2.08
N GLU A 104 19.08 3.90 -1.56
CA GLU A 104 19.27 4.27 -0.15
C GLU A 104 18.40 5.48 0.20
N LEU A 105 18.38 6.49 -0.68
CA LEU A 105 17.54 7.67 -0.49
C LEU A 105 16.06 7.34 -0.53
N ALA A 106 15.64 6.40 -1.38
CA ALA A 106 14.26 5.94 -1.43
C ALA A 106 13.87 5.26 -0.11
N GLU A 107 14.70 4.33 0.39
CA GLU A 107 14.41 3.60 1.64
C GLU A 107 14.32 4.53 2.84
N ASP A 108 15.29 5.45 3.02
CA ASP A 108 15.29 6.43 4.11
C ASP A 108 14.01 7.27 4.14
N ASN A 109 13.53 7.65 2.96
CA ASN A 109 12.30 8.45 2.85
C ASN A 109 11.04 7.63 3.11
N PHE A 110 10.97 6.36 2.69
CA PHE A 110 9.86 5.47 3.08
C PHE A 110 9.83 5.27 4.59
N VAL A 111 10.97 4.99 5.22
CA VAL A 111 11.08 4.82 6.67
C VAL A 111 10.65 6.11 7.40
N ARG A 112 11.05 7.28 6.91
CA ARG A 112 10.62 8.55 7.48
C ARG A 112 9.13 8.77 7.35
N ALA A 113 8.54 8.49 6.18
CA ALA A 113 7.10 8.59 5.95
C ALA A 113 6.31 7.69 6.90
N LEU A 114 6.74 6.43 7.07
CA LEU A 114 6.09 5.47 7.99
C LEU A 114 6.29 5.83 9.46
N LYS A 115 7.39 6.50 9.82
CA LYS A 115 7.56 7.02 11.19
C LYS A 115 6.55 8.12 11.51
N LEU A 116 6.20 8.94 10.53
CA LEU A 116 5.22 10.02 10.68
C LEU A 116 3.77 9.52 10.59
N ALA A 117 3.50 8.58 9.68
CA ALA A 117 2.18 8.02 9.45
C ALA A 117 2.24 6.48 9.28
N PRO A 118 2.34 5.70 10.38
CA PRO A 118 2.55 4.25 10.32
C PRO A 118 1.43 3.47 9.60
N HIS A 119 0.23 4.03 9.62
CA HIS A 119 -0.97 3.42 9.03
C HIS A 119 -1.37 4.05 7.68
N ASN A 120 -0.49 4.85 7.07
CA ASN A 120 -0.76 5.37 5.73
C ASN A 120 -0.71 4.22 4.71
N PRO A 121 -1.85 3.83 4.09
CA PRO A 121 -1.90 2.65 3.25
C PRO A 121 -1.12 2.80 1.94
N GLU A 122 -1.10 4.01 1.37
CA GLU A 122 -0.35 4.31 0.15
C GLU A 122 1.15 4.16 0.38
N VAL A 123 1.67 4.70 1.48
CA VAL A 123 3.10 4.58 1.84
C VAL A 123 3.47 3.13 2.12
N ASN A 124 2.62 2.40 2.87
CA ASN A 124 2.82 0.97 3.14
C ASN A 124 2.86 0.16 1.84
N ASN A 125 1.89 0.33 0.93
CA ASN A 125 1.87 -0.36 -0.36
C ASN A 125 3.13 -0.04 -1.20
N ASN A 126 3.54 1.21 -1.25
CA ASN A 126 4.68 1.65 -2.04
C ASN A 126 6.00 1.13 -1.46
N TYR A 127 6.16 1.14 -0.14
CA TYR A 127 7.33 0.57 0.51
C TYR A 127 7.39 -0.95 0.37
N GLY A 128 6.24 -1.64 0.48
CA GLY A 128 6.14 -3.06 0.15
C GLY A 128 6.62 -3.36 -1.28
N SER A 129 6.20 -2.55 -2.25
CA SER A 129 6.63 -2.68 -3.65
C SER A 129 8.13 -2.43 -3.83
N PHE A 130 8.69 -1.43 -3.12
CA PHE A 130 10.13 -1.18 -3.08
C PHE A 130 10.90 -2.38 -2.53
N LEU A 131 10.52 -2.91 -1.38
CA LEU A 131 11.15 -4.07 -0.75
C LEU A 131 11.10 -5.32 -1.65
N CYS A 132 9.94 -5.56 -2.27
CA CYS A 132 9.74 -6.65 -3.22
C CYS A 132 10.67 -6.54 -4.44
N ARG A 133 10.85 -5.34 -4.98
CA ARG A 133 11.76 -5.08 -6.10
C ARG A 133 13.21 -5.43 -5.74
N HIS A 134 13.58 -5.19 -4.50
CA HIS A 134 14.94 -5.45 -3.97
C HIS A 134 15.10 -6.84 -3.31
N GLY A 135 14.17 -7.79 -3.58
CA GLY A 135 14.30 -9.18 -3.14
C GLY A 135 13.90 -9.45 -1.68
N ARG A 136 13.45 -8.43 -0.94
CA ARG A 136 13.02 -8.54 0.46
C ARG A 136 11.54 -8.94 0.54
N VAL A 137 11.19 -10.04 -0.13
CA VAL A 137 9.79 -10.46 -0.31
C VAL A 137 9.06 -10.74 1.02
N PRO A 138 9.62 -11.52 1.97
CA PRO A 138 8.90 -11.79 3.23
C PRO A 138 8.61 -10.53 4.05
N GLU A 139 9.48 -9.52 3.93
CA GLU A 139 9.30 -8.24 4.58
C GLU A 139 8.24 -7.39 3.85
N SER A 140 8.28 -7.37 2.52
CA SER A 140 7.32 -6.62 1.71
C SER A 140 5.87 -7.02 1.97
N LEU A 141 5.59 -8.31 2.20
CA LEU A 141 4.24 -8.80 2.48
C LEU A 141 3.64 -8.18 3.73
N LYS A 142 4.45 -7.92 4.76
CA LYS A 142 3.99 -7.25 5.99
C LYS A 142 3.44 -5.84 5.72
N TYR A 143 4.07 -5.12 4.80
CA TYR A 143 3.64 -3.76 4.45
C TYR A 143 2.41 -3.77 3.55
N PHE A 144 2.28 -4.73 2.65
CA PHE A 144 1.03 -4.91 1.91
C PHE A 144 -0.13 -5.26 2.83
N ASP A 145 0.08 -6.15 3.81
CA ASP A 145 -0.93 -6.46 4.83
C ASP A 145 -1.30 -5.23 5.67
N ALA A 146 -0.32 -4.41 6.05
CA ALA A 146 -0.56 -3.17 6.77
C ALA A 146 -1.41 -2.18 5.96
N ALA A 147 -1.16 -2.06 4.65
CA ALA A 147 -1.98 -1.26 3.74
C ALA A 147 -3.42 -1.78 3.66
N LEU A 148 -3.57 -3.10 3.48
CA LEU A 148 -4.86 -3.78 3.35
C LEU A 148 -5.69 -3.81 4.64
N ALA A 149 -5.06 -3.65 5.81
CA ALA A 149 -5.75 -3.53 7.09
C ALA A 149 -6.52 -2.21 7.23
N VAL A 150 -6.20 -1.19 6.43
CA VAL A 150 -6.87 0.13 6.46
C VAL A 150 -8.16 0.07 5.66
N ARG A 151 -9.31 0.10 6.33
CA ARG A 151 -10.65 -0.04 5.70
C ARG A 151 -11.00 1.06 4.71
N THR A 152 -10.40 2.24 4.85
CA THR A 152 -10.62 3.40 3.99
C THR A 152 -9.63 3.50 2.84
N TYR A 153 -8.77 2.50 2.67
CA TYR A 153 -7.81 2.46 1.58
C TYR A 153 -8.53 2.45 0.22
N ARG A 154 -8.15 3.39 -0.66
CA ARG A 154 -8.85 3.60 -1.94
C ARG A 154 -8.41 2.66 -3.05
N SER A 155 -7.21 2.11 -2.96
CA SER A 155 -6.61 1.24 -3.99
C SER A 155 -6.25 -0.16 -3.45
N PRO A 156 -7.15 -0.87 -2.75
CA PRO A 156 -6.81 -2.18 -2.18
C PRO A 156 -6.48 -3.23 -3.25
N ALA A 157 -7.07 -3.11 -4.46
CA ALA A 157 -6.75 -4.01 -5.56
C ALA A 157 -5.28 -3.94 -5.97
N ASP A 158 -4.67 -2.74 -5.95
CA ASP A 158 -3.26 -2.56 -6.28
C ASP A 158 -2.37 -3.25 -5.24
N ALA A 159 -2.66 -3.08 -3.94
CA ALA A 159 -1.89 -3.75 -2.88
C ALA A 159 -2.04 -5.28 -2.95
N TYR A 160 -3.23 -5.79 -3.22
CA TYR A 160 -3.45 -7.21 -3.46
C TYR A 160 -2.66 -7.73 -4.67
N ASN A 161 -2.68 -7.03 -5.80
CA ASN A 161 -1.92 -7.41 -6.99
C ASN A 161 -0.41 -7.36 -6.73
N ASN A 162 0.07 -6.32 -6.05
CA ASN A 162 1.48 -6.18 -5.71
C ASN A 162 1.94 -7.31 -4.79
N ALA A 163 1.18 -7.62 -3.73
CA ALA A 163 1.47 -8.71 -2.82
C ALA A 163 1.51 -10.07 -3.54
N GLY A 164 0.50 -10.35 -4.37
CA GLY A 164 0.43 -11.58 -5.15
C GLY A 164 1.57 -11.72 -6.15
N SER A 165 1.87 -10.66 -6.90
CA SER A 165 3.01 -10.62 -7.83
C SER A 165 4.35 -10.81 -7.10
N CYS A 166 4.43 -10.29 -5.87
CA CYS A 166 5.62 -10.43 -5.04
C CYS A 166 5.82 -11.87 -4.54
N ALA A 167 4.75 -12.49 -4.05
CA ALA A 167 4.79 -13.89 -3.60
C ALA A 167 5.19 -14.85 -4.74
N LEU A 168 4.79 -14.57 -5.99
CA LEU A 168 5.22 -15.32 -7.16
C LEU A 168 6.74 -15.34 -7.36
N LYS A 169 7.48 -14.31 -6.93
CA LYS A 169 8.95 -14.31 -7.01
C LYS A 169 9.60 -15.40 -6.16
N LEU A 170 8.92 -15.81 -5.09
CA LEU A 170 9.35 -16.94 -4.25
C LEU A 170 8.74 -18.28 -4.69
N LYS A 171 7.96 -18.29 -5.78
CA LYS A 171 7.16 -19.44 -6.22
C LYS A 171 6.18 -19.92 -5.13
N ASP A 172 5.82 -19.02 -4.19
CA ASP A 172 4.78 -19.28 -3.20
C ASP A 172 3.40 -19.06 -3.83
N TYR A 173 2.96 -20.08 -4.57
CA TYR A 173 1.73 -20.03 -5.35
C TYR A 173 0.47 -19.94 -4.48
N ASP A 174 0.51 -20.49 -3.26
CA ASP A 174 -0.62 -20.45 -2.34
C ASP A 174 -0.83 -19.04 -1.79
N THR A 175 0.25 -18.41 -1.33
CA THR A 175 0.21 -17.02 -0.90
C THR A 175 -0.13 -16.08 -2.05
N ALA A 176 0.43 -16.30 -3.24
CA ALA A 176 0.13 -15.49 -4.42
C ALA A 176 -1.36 -15.56 -4.79
N GLU A 177 -1.96 -16.76 -4.84
CA GLU A 177 -3.37 -16.93 -5.13
C GLU A 177 -4.27 -16.27 -4.07
N LYS A 178 -3.92 -16.42 -2.78
CA LYS A 178 -4.63 -15.79 -1.66
C LYS A 178 -4.76 -14.27 -1.83
N TYR A 179 -3.75 -13.60 -2.37
CA TYR A 179 -3.81 -12.16 -2.66
C TYR A 179 -4.48 -11.86 -4.00
N LEU A 180 -4.22 -12.63 -5.05
CA LEU A 180 -4.72 -12.30 -6.40
C LEU A 180 -6.22 -12.54 -6.57
N LEU A 181 -6.83 -13.49 -5.86
CA LEU A 181 -8.28 -13.72 -5.95
C LEU A 181 -9.10 -12.53 -5.40
N PRO A 182 -8.78 -11.92 -4.24
CA PRO A 182 -9.40 -10.66 -3.83
C PRO A 182 -9.16 -9.52 -4.82
N ALA A 183 -7.94 -9.39 -5.38
CA ALA A 183 -7.64 -8.39 -6.41
C ALA A 183 -8.57 -8.54 -7.62
N LEU A 184 -8.74 -9.77 -8.11
CA LEU A 184 -9.63 -10.09 -9.22
C LEU A 184 -11.10 -9.72 -8.91
N LYS A 185 -11.54 -9.94 -7.67
CA LYS A 185 -12.91 -9.62 -7.24
C LYS A 185 -13.16 -8.12 -7.19
N ILE A 186 -12.18 -7.34 -6.73
CA ILE A 186 -12.31 -5.89 -6.57
C ILE A 186 -12.15 -5.18 -7.91
N ALA A 187 -11.15 -5.57 -8.70
CA ALA A 187 -10.81 -4.97 -9.99
C ALA A 187 -10.65 -6.07 -11.04
N PRO A 188 -11.77 -6.55 -11.62
CA PRO A 188 -11.76 -7.68 -12.54
C PRO A 188 -11.04 -7.40 -13.86
N ASP A 189 -10.89 -6.14 -14.24
CA ASP A 189 -10.36 -5.75 -15.58
C ASP A 189 -8.86 -5.52 -15.60
N VAL A 190 -8.14 -5.84 -14.51
CA VAL A 190 -6.68 -5.70 -14.46
C VAL A 190 -6.02 -6.88 -15.16
N PRO A 191 -5.34 -6.67 -16.33
CA PRO A 191 -4.74 -7.76 -17.10
C PRO A 191 -3.67 -8.54 -16.32
N ALA A 192 -2.86 -7.82 -15.52
CA ALA A 192 -1.79 -8.41 -14.72
C ALA A 192 -2.30 -9.47 -13.73
N THR A 193 -3.49 -9.25 -13.14
CA THR A 193 -4.12 -10.24 -12.25
C THR A 193 -4.40 -11.55 -12.97
N SER A 194 -4.96 -11.46 -14.19
CA SER A 194 -5.24 -12.64 -15.01
C SER A 194 -3.97 -13.36 -15.44
N ALA A 195 -2.91 -12.61 -15.85
CA ALA A 195 -1.64 -13.20 -16.22
C ALA A 195 -0.98 -13.95 -15.04
N ASN A 196 -1.00 -13.34 -13.84
CA ASN A 196 -0.44 -13.95 -12.64
C ASN A 196 -1.21 -15.19 -12.19
N LEU A 197 -2.54 -15.18 -12.24
CA LEU A 197 -3.36 -16.37 -11.94
C LEU A 197 -3.14 -17.46 -12.98
N ALA A 198 -3.03 -17.12 -14.28
CA ALA A 198 -2.67 -18.10 -15.31
C ALA A 198 -1.33 -18.77 -15.01
N ARG A 199 -0.33 -18.00 -14.57
CA ARG A 199 0.99 -18.51 -14.18
C ARG A 199 0.88 -19.50 -13.02
N ILE A 200 0.15 -19.16 -11.95
CA ILE A 200 -0.06 -20.04 -10.79
C ILE A 200 -0.65 -21.38 -11.24
N TYR A 201 -1.74 -21.34 -12.01
CA TYR A 201 -2.41 -22.57 -12.44
C TYR A 201 -1.58 -23.38 -13.45
N TYR A 202 -0.79 -22.72 -14.31
CA TYR A 202 0.16 -23.42 -15.17
C TYR A 202 1.22 -24.17 -14.36
N GLU A 203 1.82 -23.54 -13.39
CA GLU A 203 2.84 -24.15 -12.53
C GLU A 203 2.29 -25.31 -11.68
N ARG A 204 1.02 -25.23 -11.30
CA ARG A 204 0.29 -26.32 -10.65
C ARG A 204 -0.22 -27.40 -11.62
N ARG A 205 0.09 -27.29 -12.90
CA ARG A 205 -0.35 -28.17 -13.99
C ARG A 205 -1.88 -28.20 -14.18
N ASP A 206 -2.59 -27.22 -13.68
CA ASP A 206 -4.01 -27.00 -13.94
C ASP A 206 -4.17 -26.14 -15.20
N TYR A 207 -3.92 -26.79 -16.34
CA TYR A 207 -3.92 -26.09 -17.62
C TYR A 207 -5.29 -25.57 -18.03
N VAL A 208 -6.37 -26.19 -17.53
CA VAL A 208 -7.75 -25.74 -17.80
C VAL A 208 -7.99 -24.36 -17.17
N ARG A 209 -7.69 -24.22 -15.87
CA ARG A 209 -7.81 -22.90 -15.20
C ARG A 209 -6.81 -21.91 -15.77
N ALA A 210 -5.58 -22.32 -16.07
CA ALA A 210 -4.61 -21.45 -16.75
C ALA A 210 -5.17 -20.91 -18.07
N GLY A 211 -5.75 -21.78 -18.92
CA GLY A 211 -6.39 -21.40 -20.18
C GLY A 211 -7.55 -20.44 -20.04
N PHE A 212 -8.39 -20.64 -19.00
CA PHE A 212 -9.45 -19.68 -18.67
C PHE A 212 -8.89 -18.26 -18.44
N PHE A 213 -7.80 -18.13 -17.64
CA PHE A 213 -7.20 -16.82 -17.36
C PHE A 213 -6.45 -16.25 -18.56
N ILE A 214 -5.85 -17.07 -19.42
CA ILE A 214 -5.25 -16.61 -20.69
C ILE A 214 -6.33 -16.07 -21.64
N THR A 215 -7.47 -16.76 -21.76
CA THR A 215 -8.60 -16.29 -22.55
C THR A 215 -9.17 -14.98 -21.99
N ARG A 216 -9.24 -14.85 -20.67
CA ARG A 216 -9.63 -13.60 -20.04
C ARG A 216 -8.63 -12.47 -20.34
N LEU A 217 -7.33 -12.74 -20.21
CA LEU A 217 -6.26 -11.80 -20.53
C LEU A 217 -6.37 -11.25 -21.95
N SER A 218 -6.63 -12.12 -22.94
CA SER A 218 -6.76 -11.72 -24.35
C SER A 218 -7.92 -10.75 -24.63
N LYS A 219 -8.93 -10.73 -23.74
CA LYS A 219 -10.07 -9.80 -23.83
C LYS A 219 -9.79 -8.46 -23.13
N LEU A 220 -8.86 -8.43 -22.16
CA LEU A 220 -8.56 -7.27 -21.32
C LEU A 220 -7.41 -6.43 -21.87
N ALA A 221 -6.47 -7.03 -22.57
CA ALA A 221 -5.28 -6.37 -23.07
C ALA A 221 -5.07 -6.66 -24.55
N LYS A 222 -4.54 -5.68 -25.26
CA LYS A 222 -4.04 -5.90 -26.62
C LYS A 222 -2.80 -6.81 -26.54
N MET A 223 -2.77 -7.84 -27.39
CA MET A 223 -1.68 -8.81 -27.39
C MET A 223 -0.31 -8.18 -27.66
N ASP A 224 -0.27 -7.11 -28.46
CA ASP A 224 0.95 -6.36 -28.82
C ASP A 224 1.52 -5.53 -27.65
N SER A 225 0.74 -5.29 -26.61
CA SER A 225 1.19 -4.59 -25.41
C SER A 225 1.70 -5.53 -24.30
N LEU A 226 1.63 -6.86 -24.51
CA LEU A 226 2.07 -7.84 -23.52
C LEU A 226 3.57 -8.09 -23.62
N SER A 227 4.20 -8.33 -22.47
CA SER A 227 5.61 -8.70 -22.39
C SER A 227 5.88 -10.11 -22.94
N ALA A 228 7.13 -10.36 -23.34
CA ALA A 228 7.52 -11.65 -23.92
C ALA A 228 7.21 -12.83 -23.00
N ASP A 229 7.43 -12.68 -21.69
CA ASP A 229 7.18 -13.73 -20.71
C ASP A 229 5.68 -14.08 -20.56
N VAL A 230 4.79 -13.07 -20.70
CA VAL A 230 3.34 -13.28 -20.66
C VAL A 230 2.86 -13.96 -21.95
N LEU A 231 3.37 -13.51 -23.11
CA LEU A 231 3.07 -14.17 -24.39
C LEU A 231 3.57 -15.63 -24.39
N TRP A 232 4.76 -15.87 -23.86
CA TRP A 232 5.32 -17.22 -23.74
C TRP A 232 4.49 -18.10 -22.80
N LEU A 233 4.03 -17.57 -21.68
CA LEU A 233 3.10 -18.29 -20.80
C LEU A 233 1.84 -18.68 -21.55
N ALA A 234 1.24 -17.77 -22.31
CA ALA A 234 0.03 -18.05 -23.09
C ALA A 234 0.27 -19.15 -24.13
N ILE A 235 1.40 -19.10 -24.83
CA ILE A 235 1.81 -20.14 -25.79
C ILE A 235 1.90 -21.52 -25.10
N ARG A 236 2.63 -21.58 -23.97
CA ARG A 236 2.79 -22.84 -23.21
C ARG A 236 1.46 -23.41 -22.72
N VAL A 237 0.57 -22.52 -22.25
CA VAL A 237 -0.78 -22.93 -21.80
C VAL A 237 -1.57 -23.53 -22.96
N GLN A 238 -1.62 -22.85 -24.13
CA GLN A 238 -2.37 -23.34 -25.29
C GLN A 238 -1.75 -24.63 -25.85
N HIS A 239 -0.43 -24.72 -25.86
CA HIS A 239 0.29 -25.96 -26.23
C HIS A 239 -0.12 -27.15 -25.34
N LYS A 240 -0.19 -26.98 -24.02
CA LYS A 240 -0.64 -28.01 -23.08
C LYS A 240 -2.12 -28.38 -23.23
N LEU A 241 -2.94 -27.46 -23.72
CA LEU A 241 -4.35 -27.68 -24.03
C LEU A 241 -4.59 -28.30 -25.42
N GLY A 242 -3.57 -28.33 -26.29
CA GLY A 242 -3.69 -28.81 -27.69
C GLY A 242 -4.43 -27.84 -28.61
N ASP A 243 -4.60 -26.55 -28.18
CA ASP A 243 -5.24 -25.52 -29.02
C ASP A 243 -4.19 -24.85 -29.94
N THR A 244 -3.92 -25.53 -31.06
CA THR A 244 -2.92 -25.08 -32.04
C THR A 244 -3.30 -23.75 -32.71
N GLY A 245 -4.60 -23.44 -32.83
CA GLY A 245 -5.09 -22.20 -33.41
C GLY A 245 -4.76 -21.01 -32.51
N ALA A 246 -5.12 -21.10 -31.22
CA ALA A 246 -4.78 -20.08 -30.24
C ALA A 246 -3.26 -19.99 -30.02
N GLU A 247 -2.54 -21.11 -29.95
CA GLU A 247 -1.08 -21.12 -29.85
C GLU A 247 -0.43 -20.30 -30.98
N SER A 248 -0.84 -20.57 -32.25
CA SER A 248 -0.30 -19.87 -33.41
C SER A 248 -0.55 -18.36 -33.39
N ALA A 249 -1.70 -17.92 -32.86
CA ALA A 249 -1.99 -16.50 -32.69
C ALA A 249 -1.01 -15.83 -31.71
N TRP A 250 -0.76 -16.44 -30.55
CA TRP A 250 0.21 -15.94 -29.56
C TRP A 250 1.65 -15.97 -30.07
N VAL A 251 2.05 -17.03 -30.77
CA VAL A 251 3.39 -17.13 -31.40
C VAL A 251 3.60 -16.01 -32.41
N THR A 252 2.58 -15.68 -33.20
CA THR A 252 2.67 -14.58 -34.17
C THR A 252 2.97 -13.24 -33.47
N GLN A 253 2.36 -12.96 -32.30
CA GLN A 253 2.65 -11.76 -31.54
C GLN A 253 4.05 -11.78 -30.93
N LEU A 254 4.45 -12.90 -30.31
CA LEU A 254 5.79 -13.06 -29.74
C LEU A 254 6.87 -12.84 -30.80
N ARG A 255 6.72 -13.44 -31.97
CA ARG A 255 7.65 -13.25 -33.11
C ARG A 255 7.69 -11.81 -33.58
N ARG A 256 6.52 -11.16 -33.70
CA ARG A 256 6.41 -9.81 -34.26
C ARG A 256 7.01 -8.76 -33.37
N HIS A 257 6.80 -8.85 -32.07
CA HIS A 257 7.16 -7.78 -31.12
C HIS A 257 8.39 -8.10 -30.27
N HIS A 258 8.76 -9.40 -30.15
CA HIS A 258 9.81 -9.86 -29.25
C HIS A 258 10.71 -10.92 -29.93
N SER A 259 11.01 -10.78 -31.21
CA SER A 259 11.79 -11.77 -31.98
C SER A 259 13.22 -12.02 -31.44
N GLY A 260 13.78 -11.06 -30.69
CA GLY A 260 15.08 -11.19 -30.02
C GLY A 260 15.03 -11.66 -28.57
N SER A 261 13.83 -12.03 -28.07
CA SER A 261 13.68 -12.40 -26.67
C SER A 261 14.14 -13.85 -26.41
N PRO A 262 14.55 -14.14 -25.15
CA PRO A 262 14.81 -15.52 -24.72
C PRO A 262 13.61 -16.45 -24.90
N GLU A 263 12.39 -15.94 -24.73
CA GLU A 263 11.13 -16.67 -24.86
C GLU A 263 10.88 -17.09 -26.31
N TYR A 264 11.18 -16.21 -27.28
CA TYR A 264 11.06 -16.60 -28.69
C TYR A 264 12.11 -17.65 -29.07
N ALA A 265 13.33 -17.53 -28.55
CA ALA A 265 14.34 -18.55 -28.73
C ALA A 265 13.97 -19.89 -28.08
N ALA A 266 13.31 -19.87 -26.90
CA ALA A 266 12.75 -21.07 -26.26
C ALA A 266 11.67 -21.73 -27.13
N TYR A 267 10.76 -20.94 -27.69
CA TYR A 267 9.76 -21.43 -28.64
C TYR A 267 10.42 -22.12 -29.85
N GLN A 268 11.44 -21.50 -30.46
CA GLN A 268 12.12 -22.06 -31.63
C GLN A 268 12.81 -23.41 -31.32
N ARG A 269 13.26 -23.61 -30.09
CA ARG A 269 13.84 -24.88 -29.64
C ARG A 269 12.80 -25.91 -29.20
N GLY A 270 11.52 -25.56 -29.16
CA GLY A 270 10.46 -26.42 -28.62
C GLY A 270 10.54 -26.64 -27.10
N ALA A 271 11.13 -25.68 -26.35
CA ALA A 271 11.39 -25.80 -24.92
C ALA A 271 10.16 -25.45 -24.06
N PHE A 272 9.03 -26.12 -24.32
CA PHE A 272 7.74 -25.83 -23.65
C PHE A 272 7.69 -26.24 -22.17
N ASP A 273 8.63 -27.07 -21.71
CA ASP A 273 8.69 -27.62 -20.36
C ASP A 273 9.81 -26.99 -19.48
N GLU A 274 10.56 -26.03 -20.04
CA GLU A 274 11.61 -25.29 -19.33
C GLU A 274 11.08 -24.12 -18.49
#